data_5ee6541e43c6e1341bceabc6fe0b4641
#
_entry.id   5ee6541e43c6e1341bceabc6fe0b4641
#
_cell.length_a   1.000
_cell.length_b   1.000
_cell.length_c   1.000
_cell.angle_alpha   90.00
_cell.angle_beta   90.00
_cell.angle_gamma   90.00
#
_symmetry.space_group_name_H-M   'P 1'
#
loop_
_entity.id
_entity.type
_entity.pdbx_description
1 polymer ?
#
loop_
_entity_poly.entity_id
_entity_poly.type
_entity_poly.pdbx_seq_one_letter_code
_entity_poly.pdbx_strand_id
1 'polypeptide(L)'
;MTARSIYLASWPKAFGRRAALRDRGEGNVCAIAPPRSGKGIGVVIPTLLTWPESVVVMDIKGENFRLTAGRRKQLGSVVLKFDPTAEGSCCFNPFDEVPLRTADEWGEIDNIATSLLDPRGRGAAMDSHWDRQGVGWVGAAICHLLYVEPDKTLRGLAHLIAGLGQSERRGDGIIQTIKQMRDSNHTGQGPHPDVAREMQMMLDKSPNERSGIISTVQGFLKIYRDPRIAAATSRSDFRISDLMNHQRPVSLYLVIPVKDMDRIQPLLRLVLNQIVKGLAPRMEG
;
A
#
# COMPACT_ATOMS: atom_id res chain seq x y z
N MET A 1 34.53 -3.36 1.16
CA MET A 1 33.16 -3.56 1.68
C MET A 1 32.69 -2.22 2.27
N THR A 2 31.61 -1.64 1.75
CA THR A 2 30.98 -0.46 2.34
C THR A 2 30.29 -0.91 3.63
N ALA A 3 30.65 -0.31 4.76
CA ALA A 3 30.06 -0.66 6.05
C ALA A 3 28.60 -0.18 6.12
N ARG A 4 27.73 -0.97 6.76
CA ARG A 4 26.35 -0.55 7.11
C ARG A 4 26.45 0.70 7.99
N SER A 5 26.14 1.86 7.44
CA SER A 5 26.24 3.11 8.19
C SER A 5 25.51 4.25 7.48
N ILE A 6 24.81 5.06 8.25
CA ILE A 6 24.16 6.28 7.78
C ILE A 6 25.18 7.39 7.68
N TYR A 7 25.26 8.08 6.56
CA TYR A 7 26.12 9.24 6.40
C TYR A 7 25.50 10.45 7.09
N LEU A 8 26.19 11.06 8.03
CA LEU A 8 25.70 12.22 8.79
C LEU A 8 26.28 13.54 8.28
N ALA A 9 27.58 13.58 8.06
CA ALA A 9 28.28 14.78 7.67
C ALA A 9 29.64 14.49 7.05
N SER A 10 30.27 15.54 6.53
CA SER A 10 31.66 15.52 6.12
C SER A 10 32.46 16.46 7.03
N TRP A 11 33.50 15.92 7.68
CA TRP A 11 34.40 16.64 8.58
C TRP A 11 35.67 17.02 7.84
N PRO A 12 36.12 18.30 7.90
CA PRO A 12 37.39 18.70 7.31
C PRO A 12 38.59 18.08 8.08
N LYS A 13 39.55 17.54 7.35
CA LYS A 13 40.85 17.07 7.85
C LYS A 13 41.96 17.96 7.32
N ALA A 14 43.17 17.82 7.89
CA ALA A 14 44.37 18.48 7.39
C ALA A 14 44.57 18.21 5.88
N PHE A 15 45.25 19.13 5.21
CA PHE A 15 45.59 19.06 3.78
C PHE A 15 44.36 18.97 2.83
N GLY A 16 43.26 19.64 3.15
CA GLY A 16 42.07 19.71 2.29
C GLY A 16 41.25 18.41 2.17
N ARG A 17 41.66 17.34 2.85
CA ARG A 17 40.93 16.08 2.91
C ARG A 17 39.67 16.22 3.75
N ARG A 18 38.64 15.40 3.45
CA ARG A 18 37.41 15.32 4.24
C ARG A 18 37.19 13.89 4.72
N ALA A 19 36.73 13.75 5.95
CA ALA A 19 36.31 12.46 6.50
C ALA A 19 34.78 12.41 6.54
N ALA A 20 34.22 11.26 6.23
CA ALA A 20 32.78 11.02 6.42
C ALA A 20 32.53 10.69 7.90
N LEU A 21 31.67 11.49 8.54
CA LEU A 21 31.05 11.13 9.82
C LEU A 21 29.86 10.20 9.53
N ARG A 22 29.83 9.03 10.16
CA ARG A 22 28.81 8.01 9.92
C ARG A 22 28.31 7.45 11.23
N ASP A 23 26.98 7.25 11.28
CA ASP A 23 26.33 6.49 12.34
C ASP A 23 26.29 5.00 11.96
N ARG A 24 26.70 4.14 12.89
CA ARG A 24 26.65 2.67 12.78
C ARG A 24 25.76 2.04 13.86
N GLY A 25 25.05 2.85 14.61
CA GLY A 25 24.12 2.41 15.63
C GLY A 25 22.88 1.75 15.04
N GLU A 26 22.12 1.08 15.87
CA GLU A 26 20.83 0.47 15.54
C GLU A 26 19.66 1.46 15.67
N GLY A 27 19.92 2.66 16.14
CA GLY A 27 18.90 3.69 16.36
C GLY A 27 18.47 4.40 15.09
N ASN A 28 17.32 5.05 15.16
CA ASN A 28 16.81 5.90 14.09
C ASN A 28 17.53 7.25 14.06
N VAL A 29 17.86 7.73 12.85
CA VAL A 29 18.41 9.06 12.65
C VAL A 29 17.32 10.02 12.21
N CYS A 30 17.13 11.10 12.97
CA CYS A 30 16.21 12.19 12.65
C CYS A 30 16.99 13.47 12.33
N ALA A 31 16.81 14.01 11.12
CA ALA A 31 17.44 15.27 10.69
C ALA A 31 16.39 16.39 10.61
N ILE A 32 16.47 17.34 11.56
CA ILE A 32 15.56 18.48 11.64
C ILE A 32 16.31 19.74 11.14
N ALA A 33 15.80 20.34 10.07
CA ALA A 33 16.36 21.55 9.51
C ALA A 33 15.37 22.24 8.56
N PRO A 34 15.50 23.55 8.31
CA PRO A 34 14.61 24.30 7.41
C PRO A 34 14.58 23.73 5.98
N PRO A 35 13.56 24.06 5.19
CA PRO A 35 13.56 23.79 3.75
C PRO A 35 14.85 24.33 3.08
N ARG A 36 15.35 23.61 2.07
CA ARG A 36 16.59 23.98 1.31
C ARG A 36 17.88 24.01 2.13
N SER A 37 17.89 23.52 3.37
CA SER A 37 19.09 23.43 4.21
C SER A 37 20.09 22.33 3.80
N GLY A 38 19.82 21.61 2.73
CA GLY A 38 20.74 20.56 2.24
C GLY A 38 20.56 19.17 2.87
N LYS A 39 19.48 18.90 3.64
CA LYS A 39 19.22 17.56 4.25
C LYS A 39 19.32 16.41 3.24
N GLY A 40 18.66 16.57 2.07
CA GLY A 40 18.69 15.55 1.02
C GLY A 40 20.10 15.32 0.49
N ILE A 41 20.79 16.38 0.12
CA ILE A 41 22.15 16.31 -0.46
C ILE A 41 23.19 15.93 0.60
N GLY A 42 23.00 16.36 1.84
CA GLY A 42 23.99 16.17 2.90
C GLY A 42 23.88 14.84 3.66
N VAL A 43 22.71 14.22 3.70
CA VAL A 43 22.48 12.98 4.48
C VAL A 43 21.89 11.87 3.61
N VAL A 44 20.74 12.11 2.95
CA VAL A 44 19.98 11.06 2.27
C VAL A 44 20.75 10.52 1.06
N ILE A 45 21.15 11.38 0.14
CA ILE A 45 21.86 10.98 -1.09
C ILE A 45 23.19 10.28 -0.79
N PRO A 46 24.10 10.82 0.04
CA PRO A 46 25.35 10.13 0.39
C PRO A 46 25.11 8.77 1.05
N THR A 47 24.08 8.65 1.88
CA THR A 47 23.69 7.37 2.47
C THR A 47 23.26 6.38 1.39
N LEU A 48 22.34 6.75 0.51
CA LEU A 48 21.85 5.88 -0.57
C LEU A 48 22.97 5.44 -1.54
N LEU A 49 23.95 6.31 -1.81
CA LEU A 49 25.09 6.02 -2.67
C LEU A 49 26.08 5.03 -2.06
N THR A 50 26.04 4.82 -0.74
CA THR A 50 27.03 4.01 -0.01
C THR A 50 26.41 2.88 0.82
N TRP A 51 25.10 2.87 1.04
CA TRP A 51 24.40 1.84 1.81
C TRP A 51 24.36 0.51 1.05
N PRO A 52 24.87 -0.60 1.62
CA PRO A 52 24.99 -1.86 0.89
C PRO A 52 23.70 -2.69 0.84
N GLU A 53 22.79 -2.48 1.78
CA GLU A 53 21.61 -3.33 2.00
C GLU A 53 20.35 -2.79 1.29
N SER A 54 19.23 -3.49 1.48
CA SER A 54 17.91 -3.04 0.99
C SER A 54 17.50 -1.69 1.58
N VAL A 55 16.72 -0.94 0.81
CA VAL A 55 16.18 0.35 1.23
C VAL A 55 14.77 0.56 0.66
N VAL A 56 13.92 1.18 1.45
CA VAL A 56 12.65 1.78 0.99
C VAL A 56 12.78 3.29 1.10
N VAL A 57 12.58 3.99 0.01
CA VAL A 57 12.81 5.44 -0.10
C VAL A 57 11.52 6.14 -0.48
N MET A 58 11.00 7.00 0.41
CA MET A 58 9.95 7.94 0.07
C MET A 58 10.54 9.09 -0.73
N ASP A 59 10.16 9.21 -2.00
CA ASP A 59 10.76 10.16 -2.94
C ASP A 59 9.71 11.04 -3.62
N ILE A 60 9.27 12.09 -2.92
CA ILE A 60 8.17 12.97 -3.34
C ILE A 60 8.41 13.64 -4.72
N LYS A 61 9.66 13.77 -5.15
CA LYS A 61 10.01 14.45 -6.41
C LYS A 61 10.71 13.55 -7.43
N GLY A 62 11.00 12.30 -7.08
CA GLY A 62 11.83 11.41 -7.88
C GLY A 62 13.31 11.83 -7.95
N GLU A 63 13.74 12.77 -7.10
CA GLU A 63 15.14 13.25 -7.10
C GLU A 63 16.10 12.19 -6.57
N ASN A 64 15.73 11.48 -5.49
CA ASN A 64 16.54 10.43 -4.92
C ASN A 64 16.72 9.28 -5.91
N PHE A 65 15.64 8.84 -6.58
CA PHE A 65 15.71 7.84 -7.64
C PHE A 65 16.68 8.28 -8.75
N ARG A 66 16.48 9.47 -9.30
CA ARG A 66 17.30 9.98 -10.42
C ARG A 66 18.78 10.05 -10.08
N LEU A 67 19.12 10.43 -8.84
CA LEU A 67 20.52 10.64 -8.42
C LEU A 67 21.20 9.38 -7.91
N THR A 68 20.45 8.38 -7.44
CA THR A 68 21.06 7.25 -6.71
C THR A 68 20.77 5.87 -7.32
N ALA A 69 19.73 5.72 -8.15
CA ALA A 69 19.32 4.44 -8.73
C ALA A 69 20.45 3.75 -9.51
N GLY A 70 21.17 4.49 -10.35
CA GLY A 70 22.32 3.98 -11.11
C GLY A 70 23.42 3.42 -10.20
N ARG A 71 23.77 4.14 -9.15
CA ARG A 71 24.77 3.68 -8.17
C ARG A 71 24.26 2.47 -7.37
N ARG A 72 23.01 2.47 -6.96
CA ARG A 72 22.38 1.33 -6.29
C ARG A 72 22.47 0.06 -7.15
N LYS A 73 22.19 0.19 -8.44
CA LYS A 73 22.35 -0.93 -9.40
C LYS A 73 23.79 -1.42 -9.49
N GLN A 74 24.78 -0.51 -9.52
CA GLN A 74 26.20 -0.86 -9.51
C GLN A 74 26.64 -1.55 -8.20
N LEU A 75 25.98 -1.26 -7.07
CA LEU A 75 26.18 -1.93 -5.78
C LEU A 75 25.50 -3.32 -5.73
N GLY A 76 24.88 -3.77 -6.81
CA GLY A 76 24.24 -5.08 -6.91
C GLY A 76 22.75 -5.09 -6.54
N SER A 77 22.15 -3.96 -6.18
CA SER A 77 20.74 -3.89 -5.82
C SER A 77 19.81 -4.15 -7.00
N VAL A 78 18.71 -4.85 -6.75
CA VAL A 78 17.50 -4.77 -7.59
C VAL A 78 16.87 -3.41 -7.34
N VAL A 79 16.72 -2.60 -8.38
CA VAL A 79 16.19 -1.23 -8.25
C VAL A 79 14.78 -1.18 -8.83
N LEU A 80 13.83 -0.87 -7.97
CA LEU A 80 12.40 -0.77 -8.27
C LEU A 80 11.92 0.68 -8.08
N LYS A 81 11.13 1.16 -9.02
CA LYS A 81 10.49 2.48 -8.94
C LYS A 81 8.97 2.28 -9.00
N PHE A 82 8.29 2.51 -7.89
CA PHE A 82 6.84 2.53 -7.82
C PHE A 82 6.34 3.98 -7.94
N ASP A 83 5.84 4.31 -9.13
CA ASP A 83 5.27 5.63 -9.48
C ASP A 83 3.95 5.38 -10.23
N PRO A 84 2.85 5.18 -9.50
CA PRO A 84 1.58 4.75 -10.09
C PRO A 84 0.94 5.78 -11.03
N THR A 85 1.56 6.95 -11.20
CA THR A 85 1.09 8.00 -12.11
C THR A 85 1.91 8.11 -13.38
N ALA A 86 3.04 7.38 -13.48
CA ALA A 86 3.95 7.43 -14.61
C ALA A 86 4.04 6.09 -15.35
N GLU A 87 4.44 6.16 -16.61
CA GLU A 87 4.84 4.98 -17.37
C GLU A 87 6.15 4.39 -16.84
N GLY A 88 6.32 3.09 -16.96
CA GLY A 88 7.51 2.39 -16.47
C GLY A 88 7.60 2.26 -14.95
N SER A 89 6.50 2.43 -14.23
CA SER A 89 6.40 2.02 -12.83
C SER A 89 6.53 0.51 -12.70
N CYS A 90 7.21 0.02 -11.65
CA CYS A 90 6.97 -1.35 -11.23
C CYS A 90 5.54 -1.48 -10.71
N CYS A 91 5.00 -2.69 -10.74
CA CYS A 91 3.66 -2.98 -10.28
C CYS A 91 3.68 -3.58 -8.88
N PHE A 92 2.65 -3.26 -8.09
CA PHE A 92 2.40 -3.87 -6.80
C PHE A 92 0.89 -3.95 -6.56
N ASN A 93 0.37 -5.16 -6.50
CA ASN A 93 -1.02 -5.44 -6.15
C ASN A 93 -1.10 -5.77 -4.65
N PRO A 94 -1.70 -4.90 -3.82
CA PRO A 94 -1.81 -5.13 -2.38
C PRO A 94 -2.50 -6.43 -2.01
N PHE A 95 -3.37 -6.95 -2.85
CA PHE A 95 -4.10 -8.19 -2.62
C PHE A 95 -3.23 -9.45 -2.74
N ASP A 96 -2.11 -9.36 -3.45
CA ASP A 96 -1.18 -10.46 -3.57
C ASP A 96 -0.47 -10.80 -2.24
N GLU A 97 -0.46 -9.89 -1.27
CA GLU A 97 0.11 -10.10 0.07
C GLU A 97 -0.87 -10.78 1.05
N VAL A 98 -2.14 -10.99 0.66
CA VAL A 98 -3.13 -11.65 1.51
C VAL A 98 -2.84 -13.14 1.60
N PRO A 99 -2.60 -13.70 2.80
CA PRO A 99 -2.30 -15.11 2.99
C PRO A 99 -3.59 -15.96 3.01
N LEU A 100 -4.17 -16.17 1.83
CA LEU A 100 -5.44 -16.90 1.67
C LEU A 100 -5.39 -18.29 2.32
N ARG A 101 -6.49 -18.69 2.94
CA ARG A 101 -6.69 -19.99 3.62
C ARG A 101 -5.78 -20.20 4.82
N THR A 102 -5.35 -19.12 5.46
CA THR A 102 -4.61 -19.15 6.72
C THR A 102 -5.38 -18.45 7.84
N ALA A 103 -4.93 -18.60 9.08
CA ALA A 103 -5.51 -17.89 10.22
C ALA A 103 -5.35 -16.36 10.14
N ASP A 104 -4.36 -15.89 9.39
CA ASP A 104 -4.05 -14.45 9.24
C ASP A 104 -4.86 -13.78 8.10
N GLU A 105 -5.60 -14.56 7.31
CA GLU A 105 -6.32 -14.10 6.11
C GLU A 105 -7.24 -12.91 6.39
N TRP A 106 -8.17 -13.09 7.32
CA TRP A 106 -9.16 -12.05 7.62
C TRP A 106 -8.51 -10.80 8.21
N GLY A 107 -7.51 -10.98 9.06
CA GLY A 107 -6.77 -9.86 9.64
C GLY A 107 -6.08 -8.98 8.59
N GLU A 108 -5.47 -9.60 7.57
CA GLU A 108 -4.84 -8.84 6.48
C GLU A 108 -5.87 -8.19 5.55
N ILE A 109 -6.99 -8.85 5.28
CA ILE A 109 -8.12 -8.26 4.53
C ILE A 109 -8.67 -7.03 5.27
N ASP A 110 -8.90 -7.12 6.57
CA ASP A 110 -9.40 -6.02 7.41
C ASP A 110 -8.40 -4.84 7.46
N ASN A 111 -7.11 -5.14 7.55
CA ASN A 111 -6.05 -4.13 7.47
C ASN A 111 -6.07 -3.36 6.14
N ILE A 112 -6.29 -4.06 5.02
CA ILE A 112 -6.40 -3.45 3.69
C ILE A 112 -7.69 -2.62 3.61
N ALA A 113 -8.83 -3.18 4.02
CA ALA A 113 -10.12 -2.49 4.01
C ALA A 113 -10.08 -1.20 4.85
N THR A 114 -9.50 -1.27 6.04
CA THR A 114 -9.28 -0.10 6.90
C THR A 114 -8.39 0.94 6.21
N SER A 115 -7.29 0.53 5.59
CA SER A 115 -6.39 1.46 4.90
C SER A 115 -7.05 2.15 3.70
N LEU A 116 -7.94 1.44 2.99
CA LEU A 116 -8.69 1.98 1.84
C LEU A 116 -9.73 3.01 2.27
N LEU A 117 -10.40 2.79 3.41
CA LEU A 117 -11.50 3.66 3.89
C LEU A 117 -11.03 4.74 4.88
N ASP A 118 -9.81 4.64 5.40
CA ASP A 118 -9.18 5.68 6.22
C ASP A 118 -7.92 6.26 5.54
N PRO A 119 -8.07 6.99 4.43
CA PRO A 119 -6.92 7.51 3.69
C PRO A 119 -6.09 8.55 4.48
N ARG A 120 -6.65 9.11 5.55
CA ARG A 120 -5.96 10.09 6.39
C ARG A 120 -5.34 9.53 7.66
N GLY A 121 -5.61 8.26 7.99
CA GLY A 121 -5.07 7.60 9.15
C GLY A 121 -5.61 8.04 10.49
N ARG A 122 -6.85 8.33 10.54
CA ARG A 122 -7.51 8.75 11.77
C ARG A 122 -7.87 7.61 12.69
N GLY A 123 -7.84 6.37 12.17
CA GLY A 123 -8.15 5.17 12.94
C GLY A 123 -9.53 5.26 13.59
N ALA A 124 -9.58 5.17 14.91
CA ALA A 124 -10.83 5.25 15.69
C ALA A 124 -11.56 6.61 15.56
N ALA A 125 -10.90 7.66 15.06
CA ALA A 125 -11.49 8.99 14.81
C ALA A 125 -12.00 9.14 13.36
N MET A 126 -12.40 8.05 12.69
CA MET A 126 -13.11 8.11 11.41
C MET A 126 -14.38 8.97 11.57
N ASP A 127 -14.54 9.94 10.66
CA ASP A 127 -15.49 11.06 10.82
C ASP A 127 -16.97 10.62 10.79
N SER A 128 -17.28 9.49 10.19
CA SER A 128 -18.67 9.07 10.02
C SER A 128 -18.94 7.64 10.50
N HIS A 129 -20.17 7.43 10.97
CA HIS A 129 -20.72 6.11 11.22
C HIS A 129 -20.63 5.19 9.99
N TRP A 130 -20.80 5.77 8.79
CA TRP A 130 -20.74 5.08 7.51
C TRP A 130 -19.35 4.53 7.17
N ASP A 131 -18.30 5.28 7.51
CA ASP A 131 -16.93 4.87 7.27
C ASP A 131 -16.59 3.60 8.06
N ARG A 132 -16.96 3.58 9.35
CA ARG A 132 -16.72 2.42 10.22
C ARG A 132 -17.50 1.18 9.79
N GLN A 133 -18.78 1.35 9.39
CA GLN A 133 -19.59 0.24 8.93
C GLN A 133 -19.19 -0.27 7.54
N GLY A 134 -18.53 0.58 6.74
CA GLY A 134 -18.00 0.21 5.45
C GLY A 134 -16.83 -0.77 5.51
N VAL A 135 -16.03 -0.76 6.59
CA VAL A 135 -14.81 -1.57 6.69
C VAL A 135 -15.10 -3.07 6.60
N GLY A 136 -15.99 -3.60 7.44
CA GLY A 136 -16.35 -5.02 7.43
C GLY A 136 -16.93 -5.45 6.09
N TRP A 137 -17.83 -4.63 5.53
CA TRP A 137 -18.42 -4.91 4.23
C TRP A 137 -17.40 -4.88 3.10
N VAL A 138 -16.47 -3.92 3.08
CA VAL A 138 -15.38 -3.88 2.08
C VAL A 138 -14.44 -5.05 2.27
N GLY A 139 -14.15 -5.45 3.50
CA GLY A 139 -13.39 -6.67 3.81
C GLY A 139 -14.05 -7.91 3.20
N ALA A 140 -15.37 -8.06 3.39
CA ALA A 140 -16.13 -9.15 2.78
C ALA A 140 -16.14 -9.11 1.24
N ALA A 141 -16.22 -7.91 0.66
CA ALA A 141 -16.12 -7.74 -0.80
C ALA A 141 -14.72 -8.10 -1.34
N ILE A 142 -13.64 -7.74 -0.61
CA ILE A 142 -12.26 -8.14 -0.94
C ILE A 142 -12.13 -9.66 -0.85
N CYS A 143 -12.59 -10.29 0.24
CA CYS A 143 -12.57 -11.73 0.40
C CYS A 143 -13.31 -12.44 -0.73
N HIS A 144 -14.53 -12.03 -1.04
CA HIS A 144 -15.31 -12.56 -2.16
C HIS A 144 -14.55 -12.44 -3.49
N LEU A 145 -14.00 -11.25 -3.77
CA LEU A 145 -13.22 -10.99 -4.98
C LEU A 145 -12.02 -11.91 -5.10
N LEU A 146 -11.28 -12.12 -4.01
CA LEU A 146 -10.09 -12.97 -4.00
C LEU A 146 -10.39 -14.46 -4.24
N TYR A 147 -11.57 -14.93 -3.82
CA TYR A 147 -11.97 -16.32 -4.01
C TYR A 147 -12.68 -16.57 -5.33
N VAL A 148 -13.55 -15.67 -5.77
CA VAL A 148 -14.55 -15.93 -6.81
C VAL A 148 -14.30 -15.14 -8.09
N GLU A 149 -13.91 -13.86 -7.96
CA GLU A 149 -13.83 -12.98 -9.11
C GLU A 149 -12.55 -13.18 -9.94
N PRO A 150 -12.59 -12.99 -11.27
CA PRO A 150 -11.40 -13.14 -12.11
C PRO A 150 -10.39 -11.99 -11.96
N ASP A 151 -10.87 -10.75 -11.75
CA ASP A 151 -10.02 -9.55 -11.59
C ASP A 151 -9.73 -9.28 -10.11
N LYS A 152 -8.69 -9.92 -9.57
CA LYS A 152 -8.27 -9.84 -8.17
C LYS A 152 -7.39 -8.63 -7.89
N THR A 153 -7.87 -7.45 -8.28
CA THR A 153 -7.13 -6.18 -8.16
C THR A 153 -7.98 -5.09 -7.50
N LEU A 154 -7.34 -3.99 -7.10
CA LEU A 154 -8.06 -2.80 -6.60
C LEU A 154 -9.04 -2.23 -7.65
N ARG A 155 -8.72 -2.35 -8.94
CA ARG A 155 -9.64 -2.00 -10.02
C ARG A 155 -10.82 -2.96 -10.06
N GLY A 156 -10.59 -4.27 -9.93
CA GLY A 156 -11.65 -5.29 -9.85
C GLY A 156 -12.61 -5.01 -8.70
N LEU A 157 -12.09 -4.68 -7.51
CA LEU A 157 -12.90 -4.26 -6.36
C LEU A 157 -13.72 -3.00 -6.68
N ALA A 158 -13.11 -1.97 -7.29
CA ALA A 158 -13.81 -0.75 -7.66
C ALA A 158 -14.93 -1.00 -8.69
N HIS A 159 -14.77 -1.97 -9.59
CA HIS A 159 -15.80 -2.37 -10.54
C HIS A 159 -16.90 -3.18 -9.88
N LEU A 160 -16.58 -4.13 -9.02
CA LEU A 160 -17.54 -4.91 -8.25
C LEU A 160 -18.48 -4.00 -7.45
N ILE A 161 -17.91 -3.07 -6.68
CA ILE A 161 -18.67 -2.11 -5.87
C ILE A 161 -19.48 -1.12 -6.76
N ALA A 162 -18.94 -0.72 -7.91
CA ALA A 162 -19.66 0.13 -8.86
C ALA A 162 -20.87 -0.58 -9.49
N GLY A 163 -20.73 -1.87 -9.77
CA GLY A 163 -21.82 -2.70 -10.27
C GLY A 163 -23.01 -2.73 -9.32
N LEU A 164 -22.76 -2.82 -8.02
CA LEU A 164 -23.79 -2.74 -6.98
C LEU A 164 -24.60 -1.44 -7.05
N GLY A 165 -23.95 -0.29 -7.17
CA GLY A 165 -24.63 0.99 -7.26
C GLY A 165 -25.43 1.19 -8.55
N GLN A 166 -25.05 0.55 -9.66
CA GLN A 166 -25.84 0.55 -10.90
C GLN A 166 -27.08 -0.33 -10.80
N SER A 167 -26.96 -1.46 -10.12
CA SER A 167 -28.06 -2.38 -9.85
C SER A 167 -29.15 -1.74 -8.99
N GLU A 168 -28.78 -0.87 -8.04
CA GLU A 168 -29.71 -0.11 -7.21
C GLU A 168 -30.61 0.81 -8.05
N ARG A 169 -30.04 1.48 -9.05
CA ARG A 169 -30.81 2.36 -9.97
C ARG A 169 -31.83 1.59 -10.85
N ARG A 170 -31.65 0.28 -10.99
CA ARG A 170 -32.53 -0.62 -11.76
C ARG A 170 -33.60 -1.33 -10.91
N GLY A 171 -33.59 -1.10 -9.58
CA GLY A 171 -34.67 -1.48 -8.67
C GLY A 171 -34.54 -2.80 -7.91
N ASP A 172 -33.85 -3.83 -8.42
CA ASP A 172 -33.80 -5.15 -7.77
C ASP A 172 -32.42 -5.80 -7.69
N GLY A 173 -31.43 -5.25 -8.40
CA GLY A 173 -30.14 -5.92 -8.61
C GLY A 173 -29.23 -5.97 -7.38
N ILE A 174 -29.26 -4.94 -6.51
CA ILE A 174 -28.31 -4.83 -5.39
C ILE A 174 -28.51 -5.93 -4.35
N ILE A 175 -29.74 -6.17 -3.94
CA ILE A 175 -30.10 -7.21 -2.96
C ILE A 175 -29.70 -8.57 -3.49
N GLN A 176 -30.01 -8.82 -4.78
CA GLN A 176 -29.68 -10.09 -5.42
C GLN A 176 -28.17 -10.30 -5.50
N THR A 177 -27.40 -9.27 -5.86
CA THR A 177 -25.93 -9.37 -5.91
C THR A 177 -25.33 -9.61 -4.54
N ILE A 178 -25.81 -8.91 -3.49
CA ILE A 178 -25.34 -9.14 -2.11
C ILE A 178 -25.68 -10.57 -1.66
N LYS A 179 -26.87 -11.08 -2.00
CA LYS A 179 -27.23 -12.49 -1.71
C LYS A 179 -26.32 -13.47 -2.45
N GLN A 180 -26.03 -13.22 -3.73
CA GLN A 180 -25.10 -14.04 -4.51
C GLN A 180 -23.70 -14.07 -3.87
N MET A 181 -23.18 -12.91 -3.46
CA MET A 181 -21.90 -12.84 -2.75
C MET A 181 -21.94 -13.61 -1.42
N ARG A 182 -23.02 -13.46 -0.64
CA ARG A 182 -23.23 -14.18 0.63
C ARG A 182 -23.20 -15.71 0.44
N ASP A 183 -23.89 -16.18 -0.60
CA ASP A 183 -24.16 -17.61 -0.80
C ASP A 183 -23.13 -18.29 -1.72
N SER A 184 -22.14 -17.54 -2.22
CA SER A 184 -21.08 -18.06 -3.10
C SER A 184 -20.23 -19.11 -2.41
N ASN A 185 -19.82 -20.13 -3.16
CA ASN A 185 -18.91 -21.17 -2.65
C ASN A 185 -17.46 -20.68 -2.69
N HIS A 186 -16.99 -20.02 -1.61
CA HIS A 186 -15.64 -19.51 -1.49
C HIS A 186 -14.62 -20.60 -1.13
N THR A 187 -15.01 -21.53 -0.27
CA THR A 187 -14.06 -22.50 0.34
C THR A 187 -14.01 -23.84 -0.37
N GLY A 188 -14.88 -24.07 -1.34
CA GLY A 188 -15.11 -25.38 -1.95
C GLY A 188 -16.12 -26.25 -1.16
N GLN A 189 -16.41 -25.89 0.09
CA GLN A 189 -17.40 -26.55 0.95
C GLN A 189 -18.61 -25.64 1.26
N GLY A 190 -18.56 -24.39 0.83
CA GLY A 190 -19.63 -23.41 1.05
C GLY A 190 -19.12 -21.99 1.15
N PRO A 191 -19.97 -21.07 1.61
CA PRO A 191 -19.62 -19.66 1.80
C PRO A 191 -18.52 -19.48 2.87
N HIS A 192 -17.69 -18.45 2.67
CA HIS A 192 -16.79 -18.01 3.73
C HIS A 192 -17.60 -17.41 4.90
N PRO A 193 -17.38 -17.83 6.15
CA PRO A 193 -18.22 -17.40 7.28
C PRO A 193 -18.30 -15.88 7.47
N ASP A 194 -17.16 -15.18 7.32
CA ASP A 194 -17.11 -13.73 7.49
C ASP A 194 -17.80 -13.01 6.32
N VAL A 195 -17.66 -13.50 5.09
CA VAL A 195 -18.40 -12.96 3.94
C VAL A 195 -19.91 -13.13 4.13
N ALA A 196 -20.35 -14.32 4.54
CA ALA A 196 -21.75 -14.60 4.79
C ALA A 196 -22.33 -13.67 5.87
N ARG A 197 -21.59 -13.47 6.97
CA ARG A 197 -21.99 -12.58 8.07
C ARG A 197 -22.10 -11.12 7.64
N GLU A 198 -21.07 -10.57 7.03
CA GLU A 198 -21.03 -9.15 6.63
C GLU A 198 -22.06 -8.83 5.53
N MET A 199 -22.23 -9.74 4.58
CA MET A 199 -23.26 -9.59 3.54
C MET A 199 -24.69 -9.68 4.12
N GLN A 200 -24.93 -10.56 5.12
CA GLN A 200 -26.21 -10.59 5.81
C GLN A 200 -26.47 -9.29 6.59
N MET A 201 -25.48 -8.78 7.33
CA MET A 201 -25.60 -7.49 8.00
C MET A 201 -25.94 -6.35 7.03
N MET A 202 -25.38 -6.40 5.81
CA MET A 202 -25.69 -5.42 4.77
C MET A 202 -27.12 -5.58 4.23
N LEU A 203 -27.65 -6.81 4.13
CA LEU A 203 -29.04 -7.08 3.75
C LEU A 203 -30.04 -6.59 4.79
N ASP A 204 -29.69 -6.66 6.09
CA ASP A 204 -30.56 -6.27 7.19
C ASP A 204 -30.70 -4.75 7.34
N LYS A 205 -29.81 -3.97 6.67
CA LYS A 205 -29.88 -2.51 6.68
C LYS A 205 -31.06 -1.98 5.86
N SER A 206 -31.56 -0.80 6.25
CA SER A 206 -32.52 -0.06 5.44
C SER A 206 -31.95 0.30 4.05
N PRO A 207 -32.80 0.47 3.02
CA PRO A 207 -32.34 0.86 1.68
C PRO A 207 -31.49 2.13 1.66
N ASN A 208 -31.88 3.15 2.42
CA ASN A 208 -31.14 4.43 2.50
C ASN A 208 -29.77 4.25 3.15
N GLU A 209 -29.69 3.46 4.21
CA GLU A 209 -28.43 3.16 4.92
C GLU A 209 -27.50 2.38 4.00
N ARG A 210 -28.00 1.34 3.34
CA ARG A 210 -27.22 0.54 2.38
C ARG A 210 -26.67 1.40 1.25
N SER A 211 -27.51 2.24 0.65
CA SER A 211 -27.12 3.17 -0.42
C SER A 211 -26.05 4.16 0.05
N GLY A 212 -26.19 4.68 1.27
CA GLY A 212 -25.20 5.58 1.89
C GLY A 212 -23.81 4.92 2.03
N ILE A 213 -23.75 3.70 2.53
CA ILE A 213 -22.49 2.95 2.65
C ILE A 213 -21.85 2.71 1.28
N ILE A 214 -22.64 2.21 0.32
CA ILE A 214 -22.13 1.91 -1.04
C ILE A 214 -21.59 3.17 -1.71
N SER A 215 -22.31 4.29 -1.66
CA SER A 215 -21.87 5.53 -2.29
C SER A 215 -20.61 6.09 -1.64
N THR A 216 -20.49 5.98 -0.33
CA THR A 216 -19.27 6.38 0.42
C THR A 216 -18.07 5.54 -0.04
N VAL A 217 -18.20 4.23 -0.06
CA VAL A 217 -17.14 3.31 -0.49
C VAL A 217 -16.75 3.54 -1.95
N GLN A 218 -17.72 3.77 -2.84
CA GLN A 218 -17.45 4.12 -4.24
C GLN A 218 -16.59 5.39 -4.35
N GLY A 219 -16.81 6.37 -3.47
CA GLY A 219 -16.01 7.58 -3.38
C GLY A 219 -14.54 7.30 -3.11
N PHE A 220 -14.24 6.44 -2.15
CA PHE A 220 -12.87 6.02 -1.81
C PHE A 220 -12.21 5.20 -2.92
N LEU A 221 -12.95 4.32 -3.59
CA LEU A 221 -12.41 3.44 -4.61
C LEU A 221 -12.30 4.09 -6.00
N LYS A 222 -12.80 5.30 -6.20
CA LYS A 222 -12.81 6.00 -7.50
C LYS A 222 -11.42 6.11 -8.14
N ILE A 223 -10.39 6.31 -7.32
CA ILE A 223 -9.00 6.48 -7.77
C ILE A 223 -8.49 5.25 -8.55
N TYR A 224 -8.91 4.04 -8.19
CA TYR A 224 -8.45 2.78 -8.80
C TYR A 224 -9.05 2.50 -10.18
N ARG A 225 -9.92 3.39 -10.68
CA ARG A 225 -10.40 3.39 -12.07
C ARG A 225 -9.49 4.17 -13.01
N ASP A 226 -8.53 4.95 -12.49
CA ASP A 226 -7.51 5.60 -13.31
C ASP A 226 -6.66 4.52 -14.01
N PRO A 227 -6.53 4.54 -15.36
CA PRO A 227 -5.85 3.48 -16.09
C PRO A 227 -4.39 3.28 -15.68
N ARG A 228 -3.67 4.34 -15.29
CA ARG A 228 -2.28 4.25 -14.84
C ARG A 228 -2.18 3.60 -13.48
N ILE A 229 -3.02 4.02 -12.53
CA ILE A 229 -3.08 3.43 -11.19
C ILE A 229 -3.53 1.97 -11.28
N ALA A 230 -4.54 1.67 -12.09
CA ALA A 230 -4.99 0.31 -12.35
C ALA A 230 -3.86 -0.57 -12.91
N ALA A 231 -3.08 -0.06 -13.87
CA ALA A 231 -1.94 -0.79 -14.42
C ALA A 231 -0.84 -1.03 -13.37
N ALA A 232 -0.50 -0.01 -12.57
CA ALA A 232 0.52 -0.11 -11.53
C ALA A 232 0.10 -1.03 -10.35
N THR A 233 -1.21 -1.32 -10.19
CA THR A 233 -1.75 -2.21 -9.14
C THR A 233 -2.35 -3.50 -9.69
N SER A 234 -2.05 -3.87 -10.94
CA SER A 234 -2.65 -5.03 -11.60
C SER A 234 -1.96 -6.36 -11.29
N ARG A 235 -0.71 -6.34 -10.86
CA ARG A 235 0.13 -7.47 -10.51
C ARG A 235 1.24 -7.02 -9.57
N SER A 236 2.04 -7.96 -9.07
CA SER A 236 3.22 -7.63 -8.27
C SER A 236 4.50 -8.02 -8.99
N ASP A 237 5.40 -7.06 -9.20
CA ASP A 237 6.76 -7.28 -9.70
C ASP A 237 7.74 -7.59 -8.53
N PHE A 238 7.28 -7.48 -7.29
CA PHE A 238 8.01 -7.84 -6.06
C PHE A 238 7.02 -8.21 -4.95
N ARG A 239 7.52 -8.91 -3.93
CA ARG A 239 6.81 -9.15 -2.66
C ARG A 239 7.43 -8.30 -1.55
N ILE A 240 6.67 -8.01 -0.50
CA ILE A 240 7.21 -7.28 0.66
C ILE A 240 8.35 -8.07 1.31
N SER A 241 8.22 -9.39 1.37
CA SER A 241 9.27 -10.28 1.87
C SER A 241 10.60 -10.15 1.12
N ASP A 242 10.58 -9.78 -0.16
CA ASP A 242 11.80 -9.59 -0.95
C ASP A 242 12.67 -8.43 -0.44
N LEU A 243 12.07 -7.44 0.23
CA LEU A 243 12.80 -6.32 0.81
C LEU A 243 13.80 -6.77 1.88
N MET A 244 13.59 -7.94 2.50
CA MET A 244 14.50 -8.52 3.49
C MET A 244 15.16 -9.82 3.04
N ASN A 245 14.46 -10.66 2.28
CA ASN A 245 14.85 -12.04 2.04
C ASN A 245 15.36 -12.32 0.61
N HIS A 246 15.35 -11.32 -0.28
CA HIS A 246 15.87 -11.49 -1.63
C HIS A 246 17.39 -11.70 -1.60
N GLN A 247 17.94 -12.54 -2.50
CA GLN A 247 19.38 -12.84 -2.60
C GLN A 247 20.26 -11.60 -2.82
N ARG A 248 19.73 -10.57 -3.45
CA ARG A 248 20.37 -9.27 -3.67
C ARG A 248 19.62 -8.20 -2.91
N PRO A 249 20.29 -7.15 -2.42
CA PRO A 249 19.60 -5.99 -1.83
C PRO A 249 18.56 -5.43 -2.77
N VAL A 250 17.42 -4.99 -2.24
CA VAL A 250 16.33 -4.36 -2.99
C VAL A 250 16.26 -2.87 -2.65
N SER A 251 16.22 -2.02 -3.65
CA SER A 251 16.03 -0.58 -3.52
C SER A 251 14.69 -0.19 -4.08
N LEU A 252 13.69 -0.05 -3.23
CA LEU A 252 12.34 0.37 -3.60
C LEU A 252 12.18 1.88 -3.42
N TYR A 253 11.94 2.59 -4.51
CA TYR A 253 11.63 4.03 -4.51
C TYR A 253 10.14 4.22 -4.71
N LEU A 254 9.47 4.77 -3.70
CA LEU A 254 8.07 5.18 -3.76
C LEU A 254 8.03 6.64 -4.23
N VAL A 255 7.82 6.81 -5.53
CA VAL A 255 7.87 8.13 -6.18
C VAL A 255 6.47 8.70 -6.30
N ILE A 256 6.29 9.92 -5.78
CA ILE A 256 4.99 10.60 -5.78
C ILE A 256 5.17 12.01 -6.30
N PRO A 257 4.69 12.33 -7.50
CA PRO A 257 4.67 13.70 -7.98
C PRO A 257 3.83 14.60 -7.06
N VAL A 258 4.37 15.76 -6.73
CA VAL A 258 3.69 16.73 -5.83
C VAL A 258 2.27 17.07 -6.29
N LYS A 259 2.06 17.17 -7.61
CA LYS A 259 0.75 17.47 -8.22
C LYS A 259 -0.31 16.37 -7.98
N ASP A 260 0.12 15.13 -7.74
CA ASP A 260 -0.76 13.97 -7.57
C ASP A 260 -0.84 13.50 -6.11
N MET A 261 -0.12 14.16 -5.19
CA MET A 261 0.06 13.71 -3.82
C MET A 261 -1.27 13.44 -3.11
N ASP A 262 -2.19 14.42 -3.12
CA ASP A 262 -3.48 14.28 -2.44
C ASP A 262 -4.33 13.15 -3.04
N ARG A 263 -4.22 12.97 -4.37
CA ARG A 263 -5.01 11.98 -5.10
C ARG A 263 -4.54 10.54 -4.83
N ILE A 264 -3.23 10.31 -4.77
CA ILE A 264 -2.65 8.96 -4.61
C ILE A 264 -2.26 8.62 -3.18
N GLN A 265 -2.41 9.56 -2.24
CA GLN A 265 -2.13 9.34 -0.82
C GLN A 265 -2.77 8.07 -0.25
N PRO A 266 -4.04 7.71 -0.57
CA PRO A 266 -4.65 6.47 -0.07
C PRO A 266 -3.88 5.22 -0.49
N LEU A 267 -3.51 5.11 -1.77
CA LEU A 267 -2.73 3.97 -2.28
C LEU A 267 -1.34 3.90 -1.64
N LEU A 268 -0.65 5.04 -1.57
CA LEU A 268 0.67 5.08 -0.97
C LEU A 268 0.66 4.65 0.49
N ARG A 269 -0.34 5.11 1.23
CA ARG A 269 -0.50 4.74 2.62
C ARG A 269 -0.77 3.25 2.78
N LEU A 270 -1.65 2.67 1.93
CA LEU A 270 -1.88 1.24 1.90
C LEU A 270 -0.57 0.47 1.69
N VAL A 271 0.20 0.84 0.67
CA VAL A 271 1.50 0.21 0.36
C VAL A 271 2.49 0.34 1.53
N LEU A 272 2.61 1.55 2.10
CA LEU A 272 3.50 1.79 3.25
C LEU A 272 3.07 1.00 4.49
N ASN A 273 1.77 0.95 4.80
CA ASN A 273 1.27 0.19 5.93
C ASN A 273 1.59 -1.30 5.77
N GLN A 274 1.39 -1.87 4.57
CA GLN A 274 1.75 -3.25 4.30
C GLN A 274 3.26 -3.49 4.42
N ILE A 275 4.10 -2.58 3.89
CA ILE A 275 5.56 -2.68 4.02
C ILE A 275 5.96 -2.65 5.50
N VAL A 276 5.47 -1.68 6.28
CA VAL A 276 5.83 -1.54 7.70
C VAL A 276 5.39 -2.76 8.50
N LYS A 277 4.14 -3.22 8.31
CA LYS A 277 3.61 -4.40 9.01
C LYS A 277 4.33 -5.68 8.58
N GLY A 278 4.59 -5.87 7.29
CA GLY A 278 5.24 -7.06 6.77
C GLY A 278 6.73 -7.17 7.14
N LEU A 279 7.39 -6.03 7.43
CA LEU A 279 8.80 -5.98 7.85
C LEU A 279 8.97 -5.86 9.37
N ALA A 280 7.91 -5.54 10.11
CA ALA A 280 7.96 -5.52 11.57
C ALA A 280 8.22 -6.94 12.09
N PRO A 281 9.23 -7.16 12.96
CA PRO A 281 9.42 -8.46 13.57
C PRO A 281 8.16 -8.81 14.36
N ARG A 282 7.67 -10.05 14.18
CA ARG A 282 6.66 -10.59 15.12
C ARG A 282 7.32 -10.57 16.49
N MET A 283 6.82 -9.74 17.39
CA MET A 283 7.23 -9.82 18.79
C MET A 283 6.66 -11.13 19.33
N GLU A 284 7.53 -12.14 19.43
CA GLU A 284 7.22 -13.34 20.20
C GLU A 284 7.08 -12.89 21.65
N GLY A 285 5.83 -12.95 22.16
CA GLY A 285 5.49 -12.69 23.55
C GLY A 285 5.90 -13.84 24.46
#